data_f06500f79e39bfa8857766808b16bdcb
#
_entry.id   f06500f79e39bfa8857766808b16bdcb
#
_cell.length_a   1.000
_cell.length_b   1.000
_cell.length_c   1.000
_cell.angle_alpha   90.00
_cell.angle_beta   90.00
_cell.angle_gamma   90.00
#
_symmetry.space_group_name_H-M   'P 1'
#
loop_
_entity.id
_entity.type
_entity.pdbx_description
1 polymer ?
#
loop_
_entity_poly.entity_id
_entity_poly.type
_entity_poly.pdbx_seq_one_letter_code
_entity_poly.pdbx_strand_id
1 'polypeptide(L)'
;MTLKAALFLSCIGVFTIRIIIQEKDEMTETAITENHLYHKTYTRGKKFVGRYVAVYVLRDLAAKRLKKANPQKEYLNRLGISVTKKLGGAVCRNRAKRVIRAAYREASLDIKRGNLIVISARGAIVGKKSTDVARELKKAFAELGITVADKPQIEEK
;
A
#
# COMPACT_ATOMS: atom_id res chain seq x y z
N MET A 1 -21.23 18.80 44.18
CA MET A 1 -20.45 19.27 43.02
C MET A 1 -19.46 18.20 42.64
N THR A 2 -19.42 17.82 41.32
CA THR A 2 -18.35 17.13 40.65
C THR A 2 -18.43 15.61 40.44
N LEU A 3 -19.58 15.06 40.02
CA LEU A 3 -19.61 13.74 39.39
C LEU A 3 -19.84 13.82 37.85
N LYS A 4 -20.17 14.99 37.31
CA LYS A 4 -20.45 15.18 35.86
C LYS A 4 -19.21 15.48 35.01
N ALA A 5 -18.09 15.89 35.61
CA ALA A 5 -16.87 16.22 34.85
C ALA A 5 -16.04 14.99 34.46
N ALA A 6 -16.09 13.90 35.23
CA ALA A 6 -15.34 12.68 34.94
C ALA A 6 -15.91 11.86 33.77
N LEU A 7 -17.22 11.90 33.56
CA LEU A 7 -17.89 11.20 32.44
C LEU A 7 -17.68 11.89 31.09
N PHE A 8 -17.41 13.20 31.08
CA PHE A 8 -17.21 13.95 29.85
C PHE A 8 -15.80 13.73 29.24
N LEU A 9 -14.79 13.53 30.09
CA LEU A 9 -13.43 13.22 29.63
C LEU A 9 -13.27 11.80 29.04
N SER A 10 -14.07 10.85 29.52
CA SER A 10 -14.08 9.47 29.01
C SER A 10 -14.66 9.39 27.59
N CYS A 11 -15.72 10.18 27.28
CA CYS A 11 -16.32 10.21 25.94
C CYS A 11 -15.43 10.88 24.90
N ILE A 12 -14.68 11.93 25.27
CA ILE A 12 -13.80 12.65 24.33
C ILE A 12 -12.63 11.76 23.91
N GLY A 13 -12.05 10.99 24.83
CA GLY A 13 -10.96 10.07 24.56
C GLY A 13 -11.34 8.95 23.59
N VAL A 14 -12.51 8.34 23.78
CA VAL A 14 -13.01 7.28 22.89
C VAL A 14 -13.42 7.83 21.52
N PHE A 15 -13.98 9.04 21.48
CA PHE A 15 -14.36 9.69 20.22
C PHE A 15 -13.14 10.11 19.41
N THR A 16 -12.11 10.63 20.06
CA THR A 16 -10.84 11.01 19.42
C THR A 16 -10.09 9.78 18.89
N ILE A 17 -10.05 8.68 19.67
CA ILE A 17 -9.46 7.42 19.22
C ILE A 17 -10.25 6.84 18.04
N ARG A 18 -11.58 6.95 18.05
CA ARG A 18 -12.44 6.47 16.96
C ARG A 18 -12.27 7.29 15.68
N ILE A 19 -12.09 8.63 15.80
CA ILE A 19 -11.77 9.50 14.66
C ILE A 19 -10.38 9.17 14.10
N ILE A 20 -9.37 8.95 14.93
CA ILE A 20 -8.02 8.58 14.51
C ILE A 20 -8.02 7.18 13.83
N ILE A 21 -8.88 6.27 14.30
CA ILE A 21 -9.03 4.93 13.68
C ILE A 21 -9.82 5.03 12.36
N GLN A 22 -10.81 5.93 12.24
CA GLN A 22 -11.57 6.14 11.00
C GLN A 22 -10.78 6.86 9.91
N GLU A 23 -9.87 7.78 10.25
CA GLU A 23 -8.96 8.39 9.26
C GLU A 23 -7.94 7.39 8.67
N LYS A 24 -7.73 6.24 9.32
CA LYS A 24 -6.83 5.20 8.85
C LYS A 24 -7.44 4.23 7.84
N ASP A 25 -8.75 4.31 7.61
CA ASP A 25 -9.49 3.40 6.71
C ASP A 25 -9.88 4.07 5.36
N GLU A 26 -9.50 5.31 5.12
CA GLU A 26 -9.59 5.88 3.78
C GLU A 26 -8.69 5.09 2.84
N MET A 27 -9.32 4.40 1.90
CA MET A 27 -8.66 3.60 0.89
C MET A 27 -7.62 4.44 0.15
N THR A 28 -6.36 4.25 0.51
CA THR A 28 -5.22 4.94 -0.11
C THR A 28 -4.89 4.40 -1.50
N GLU A 29 -5.73 3.51 -2.02
CA GLU A 29 -5.46 2.81 -3.27
C GLU A 29 -6.71 2.56 -4.11
N THR A 30 -6.55 2.60 -5.42
CA THR A 30 -7.55 2.16 -6.40
C THR A 30 -7.04 0.91 -7.11
N ALA A 31 -7.88 -0.10 -7.31
CA ALA A 31 -7.47 -1.31 -8.02
C ALA A 31 -7.20 -1.01 -9.51
N ILE A 32 -6.13 -1.59 -10.06
CA ILE A 32 -5.90 -1.62 -11.50
C ILE A 32 -6.82 -2.67 -12.11
N THR A 33 -7.76 -2.23 -12.97
CA THR A 33 -8.69 -3.11 -13.69
C THR A 33 -8.25 -3.37 -15.13
N GLU A 34 -7.42 -2.51 -15.69
CA GLU A 34 -7.06 -2.49 -17.10
C GLU A 34 -5.79 -3.30 -17.38
N ASN A 35 -5.89 -4.32 -18.24
CA ASN A 35 -4.75 -5.18 -18.59
C ASN A 35 -3.57 -4.44 -19.23
N HIS A 36 -3.84 -3.40 -20.02
CA HIS A 36 -2.78 -2.63 -20.66
C HIS A 36 -1.90 -1.88 -19.64
N LEU A 37 -2.47 -1.46 -18.49
CA LEU A 37 -1.69 -0.82 -17.42
C LEU A 37 -0.76 -1.81 -16.73
N TYR A 38 -1.19 -3.06 -16.54
CA TYR A 38 -0.31 -4.13 -16.05
C TYR A 38 0.88 -4.33 -17.00
N HIS A 39 0.60 -4.50 -18.30
CA HIS A 39 1.64 -4.69 -19.29
C HIS A 39 2.60 -3.50 -19.35
N LYS A 40 2.07 -2.27 -19.33
CA LYS A 40 2.86 -1.05 -19.33
C LYS A 40 3.77 -0.97 -18.08
N THR A 41 3.24 -1.35 -16.92
CA THR A 41 4.00 -1.33 -15.66
C THR A 41 5.10 -2.38 -15.64
N TYR A 42 4.86 -3.58 -16.18
CA TYR A 42 5.89 -4.60 -16.31
C TYR A 42 7.01 -4.23 -17.29
N THR A 43 6.67 -3.56 -18.40
CA THR A 43 7.63 -3.23 -19.46
C THR A 43 8.45 -1.98 -19.14
N ARG A 44 7.83 -0.95 -18.59
CA ARG A 44 8.45 0.37 -18.40
C ARG A 44 8.68 0.76 -16.94
N GLY A 45 8.14 -0.01 -15.99
CA GLY A 45 8.27 0.26 -14.57
C GLY A 45 9.64 -0.08 -14.02
N LYS A 46 10.04 0.64 -12.97
CA LYS A 46 11.15 0.22 -12.13
C LYS A 46 10.74 -1.08 -11.41
N LYS A 47 11.64 -2.04 -11.31
CA LYS A 47 11.37 -3.33 -10.68
C LYS A 47 12.26 -3.58 -9.47
N PHE A 48 11.68 -4.15 -8.45
CA PHE A 48 12.37 -4.77 -7.33
C PHE A 48 11.98 -6.24 -7.25
N VAL A 49 12.93 -7.13 -7.05
CA VAL A 49 12.68 -8.56 -6.97
C VAL A 49 13.15 -9.08 -5.62
N GLY A 50 12.19 -9.26 -4.72
CA GLY A 50 12.44 -9.83 -3.40
C GLY A 50 12.22 -11.34 -3.33
N ARG A 51 12.28 -11.88 -2.12
CA ARG A 51 12.08 -13.32 -1.85
C ARG A 51 10.61 -13.73 -2.01
N TYR A 52 9.68 -12.96 -1.44
CA TYR A 52 8.25 -13.27 -1.38
C TYR A 52 7.45 -12.60 -2.48
N VAL A 53 7.86 -11.40 -2.88
CA VAL A 53 7.16 -10.59 -3.87
C VAL A 53 8.14 -9.94 -4.86
N ALA A 54 7.65 -9.68 -6.07
CA ALA A 54 8.29 -8.77 -7.01
C ALA A 54 7.40 -7.54 -7.18
N VAL A 55 7.96 -6.35 -7.04
CA VAL A 55 7.26 -5.07 -7.09
C VAL A 55 7.67 -4.31 -8.34
N TYR A 56 6.68 -3.83 -9.08
CA TYR A 56 6.88 -2.99 -10.26
C TYR A 56 6.19 -1.66 -10.03
N VAL A 57 6.89 -0.58 -10.24
CA VAL A 57 6.38 0.78 -10.02
C VAL A 57 6.57 1.62 -11.27
N LEU A 58 5.51 2.25 -11.71
CA LEU A 58 5.52 3.21 -12.81
C LEU A 58 4.75 4.46 -12.39
N ARG A 59 5.27 5.64 -12.71
CA ARG A 59 4.55 6.89 -12.47
C ARG A 59 3.30 6.97 -13.34
N ASP A 60 2.16 7.22 -12.72
CA ASP A 60 0.89 7.35 -13.44
C ASP A 60 0.74 8.74 -14.08
N LEU A 61 1.03 8.82 -15.37
CA LEU A 61 0.87 10.06 -16.11
C LEU A 61 -0.60 10.47 -16.29
N ALA A 62 -1.53 9.49 -16.28
CA ALA A 62 -2.95 9.76 -16.36
C ALA A 62 -3.49 10.40 -15.08
N ALA A 63 -2.88 10.13 -13.92
CA ALA A 63 -3.27 10.74 -12.65
C ALA A 63 -3.23 12.27 -12.71
N LYS A 64 -2.24 12.87 -13.40
CA LYS A 64 -2.15 14.32 -13.57
C LYS A 64 -3.29 14.89 -14.41
N ARG A 65 -3.69 14.19 -15.48
CA ARG A 65 -4.80 14.59 -16.36
C ARG A 65 -6.14 14.50 -15.62
N LEU A 66 -6.33 13.41 -14.88
CA LEU A 66 -7.52 13.20 -14.09
C LEU A 66 -7.64 14.22 -12.94
N LYS A 67 -6.54 14.57 -12.28
CA LYS A 67 -6.52 15.64 -11.26
C LYS A 67 -6.90 16.99 -11.84
N LYS A 68 -6.50 17.29 -13.08
CA LYS A 68 -6.88 18.52 -13.78
C LYS A 68 -8.38 18.53 -14.15
N ALA A 69 -8.96 17.36 -14.48
CA ALA A 69 -10.37 17.23 -14.80
C ALA A 69 -11.28 17.26 -13.56
N ASN A 70 -10.81 16.72 -12.42
CA ASN A 70 -11.56 16.67 -11.15
C ASN A 70 -10.65 17.05 -9.99
N PRO A 71 -10.46 18.34 -9.68
CA PRO A 71 -9.54 18.79 -8.63
C PRO A 71 -9.94 18.35 -7.22
N GLN A 72 -11.21 18.04 -6.99
CA GLN A 72 -11.74 17.56 -5.71
C GLN A 72 -11.46 16.08 -5.45
N LYS A 73 -11.11 15.29 -6.47
CA LYS A 73 -10.84 13.87 -6.30
C LYS A 73 -9.35 13.64 -6.02
N GLU A 74 -9.06 13.09 -4.86
CA GLU A 74 -7.70 12.72 -4.48
C GLU A 74 -7.21 11.55 -5.33
N TYR A 75 -6.08 11.73 -6.02
CA TYR A 75 -5.50 10.67 -6.85
C TYR A 75 -4.59 9.81 -6.01
N LEU A 76 -5.13 8.70 -5.64
CA LEU A 76 -4.48 7.63 -4.91
C LEU A 76 -3.56 6.82 -5.82
N ASN A 77 -2.70 6.01 -5.22
CA ASN A 77 -1.94 5.01 -5.96
C ASN A 77 -2.89 3.95 -6.53
N ARG A 78 -2.59 3.45 -7.73
CA ARG A 78 -3.32 2.33 -8.31
C ARG A 78 -2.55 1.04 -8.08
N LEU A 79 -3.18 0.08 -7.37
CA LEU A 79 -2.58 -1.19 -6.99
C LEU A 79 -3.09 -2.34 -7.87
N GLY A 80 -2.16 -3.09 -8.46
CA GLY A 80 -2.43 -4.35 -9.13
C GLY A 80 -1.75 -5.51 -8.39
N ILE A 81 -2.47 -6.60 -8.15
CA ILE A 81 -1.91 -7.80 -7.55
C ILE A 81 -1.98 -8.94 -8.55
N SER A 82 -0.83 -9.48 -8.89
CA SER A 82 -0.70 -10.62 -9.80
C SER A 82 -0.27 -11.87 -9.04
N VAL A 83 -1.00 -12.97 -9.24
CA VAL A 83 -0.68 -14.27 -8.65
C VAL A 83 -0.78 -15.34 -9.71
N THR A 84 0.32 -15.99 -10.02
CA THR A 84 0.39 -17.01 -11.06
C THR A 84 -0.27 -18.32 -10.63
N LYS A 85 -0.75 -19.12 -11.61
CA LYS A 85 -1.32 -20.45 -11.38
C LYS A 85 -0.31 -21.41 -10.74
N LYS A 86 0.99 -21.20 -10.93
CA LYS A 86 2.08 -21.99 -10.36
C LYS A 86 2.12 -21.96 -8.83
N LEU A 87 1.46 -20.98 -8.19
CA LEU A 87 1.42 -20.87 -6.74
C LEU A 87 0.52 -21.93 -6.07
N GLY A 88 -0.32 -22.61 -6.83
CA GLY A 88 -1.23 -23.64 -6.36
C GLY A 88 -2.71 -23.36 -6.67
N GLY A 89 -3.59 -24.04 -5.97
CA GLY A 89 -5.04 -23.94 -6.13
C GLY A 89 -5.62 -22.54 -5.82
N ALA A 90 -6.89 -22.37 -6.10
CA ALA A 90 -7.59 -21.09 -5.91
C ALA A 90 -7.50 -20.56 -4.48
N VAL A 91 -7.60 -21.45 -3.48
CA VAL A 91 -7.51 -21.10 -2.06
C VAL A 91 -6.16 -20.50 -1.72
N CYS A 92 -5.05 -21.13 -2.14
CA CYS A 92 -3.69 -20.63 -1.91
C CYS A 92 -3.47 -19.26 -2.58
N ARG A 93 -3.96 -19.10 -3.80
CA ARG A 93 -3.87 -17.83 -4.53
C ARG A 93 -4.66 -16.71 -3.87
N ASN A 94 -5.88 -17.00 -3.39
CA ASN A 94 -6.70 -16.02 -2.68
C ASN A 94 -6.08 -15.64 -1.33
N ARG A 95 -5.49 -16.61 -0.61
CA ARG A 95 -4.73 -16.33 0.62
C ARG A 95 -3.55 -15.40 0.33
N ALA A 96 -2.75 -15.68 -0.70
CA ALA A 96 -1.62 -14.84 -1.09
C ALA A 96 -2.07 -13.40 -1.42
N LYS A 97 -3.18 -13.23 -2.17
CA LYS A 97 -3.75 -11.90 -2.44
C LYS A 97 -4.15 -11.15 -1.16
N ARG A 98 -4.76 -11.86 -0.18
CA ARG A 98 -5.11 -11.26 1.11
C ARG A 98 -3.88 -10.83 1.90
N VAL A 99 -2.85 -11.68 1.95
CA VAL A 99 -1.58 -11.38 2.62
C VAL A 99 -0.91 -10.15 2.01
N ILE A 100 -0.85 -10.06 0.67
CA ILE A 100 -0.28 -8.91 -0.02
C ILE A 100 -1.06 -7.63 0.24
N ARG A 101 -2.42 -7.67 0.22
CA ARG A 101 -3.23 -6.48 0.53
C ARG A 101 -2.99 -5.99 1.96
N ALA A 102 -2.98 -6.90 2.94
CA ALA A 102 -2.69 -6.54 4.32
C ALA A 102 -1.28 -5.95 4.49
N ALA A 103 -0.28 -6.57 3.87
CA ALA A 103 1.09 -6.09 3.88
C ALA A 103 1.24 -4.71 3.19
N TYR A 104 0.53 -4.51 2.08
CA TYR A 104 0.55 -3.23 1.37
C TYR A 104 -0.06 -2.10 2.21
N ARG A 105 -1.20 -2.32 2.86
CA ARG A 105 -1.81 -1.31 3.76
C ARG A 105 -0.85 -0.84 4.84
N GLU A 106 -0.10 -1.77 5.44
CA GLU A 106 0.92 -1.44 6.44
C GLU A 106 2.11 -0.67 5.84
N ALA A 107 2.51 -1.00 4.60
CA ALA A 107 3.66 -0.40 3.94
C ALA A 107 3.32 0.89 3.17
N SER A 108 2.04 1.14 2.86
CA SER A 108 1.61 2.25 1.99
C SER A 108 1.51 3.61 2.68
N LEU A 109 1.64 3.65 4.00
CA LEU A 109 1.51 4.89 4.79
C LEU A 109 2.55 5.96 4.38
N ASP A 110 3.72 5.52 3.92
CA ASP A 110 4.86 6.38 3.61
C ASP A 110 5.16 6.49 2.11
N ILE A 111 4.17 6.19 1.23
CA ILE A 111 4.40 6.15 -0.22
C ILE A 111 3.91 7.43 -0.90
N LYS A 112 4.70 7.94 -1.84
CA LYS A 112 4.32 9.05 -2.73
C LYS A 112 3.11 8.65 -3.58
N ARG A 113 2.13 9.55 -3.71
CA ARG A 113 0.90 9.34 -4.47
C ARG A 113 1.12 9.50 -5.99
N GLY A 114 0.22 8.90 -6.78
CA GLY A 114 0.21 9.01 -8.23
C GLY A 114 1.09 7.99 -8.95
N ASN A 115 1.25 6.81 -8.38
CA ASN A 115 2.00 5.71 -8.96
C ASN A 115 1.08 4.53 -9.32
N LEU A 116 1.46 3.82 -10.39
CA LEU A 116 0.97 2.49 -10.71
C LEU A 116 1.89 1.48 -10.04
N ILE A 117 1.36 0.69 -9.13
CA ILE A 117 2.13 -0.31 -8.38
C ILE A 117 1.56 -1.68 -8.70
N VAL A 118 2.39 -2.57 -9.23
CA VAL A 118 2.02 -3.96 -9.47
C VAL A 118 2.88 -4.87 -8.61
N ILE A 119 2.22 -5.67 -7.78
CA ILE A 119 2.88 -6.63 -6.89
C ILE A 119 2.61 -8.04 -7.40
N SER A 120 3.65 -8.76 -7.76
CA SER A 120 3.58 -10.15 -8.20
C SER A 120 4.02 -11.09 -7.10
N ALA A 121 3.15 -12.05 -6.74
CA ALA A 121 3.47 -13.06 -5.74
C ALA A 121 4.48 -14.07 -6.27
N ARG A 122 5.50 -14.40 -5.46
CA ARG A 122 6.45 -15.48 -5.74
C ARG A 122 6.13 -16.72 -4.92
N GLY A 123 6.67 -17.87 -5.32
CA GLY A 123 6.38 -19.17 -4.67
C GLY A 123 6.66 -19.19 -3.16
N ALA A 124 7.68 -18.47 -2.71
CA ALA A 124 8.07 -18.40 -1.30
C ALA A 124 7.07 -17.69 -0.37
N ILE A 125 6.02 -17.04 -0.92
CA ILE A 125 4.97 -16.37 -0.12
C ILE A 125 4.02 -17.37 0.55
N VAL A 126 3.97 -18.61 0.08
CA VAL A 126 3.07 -19.62 0.62
C VAL A 126 3.40 -19.87 2.08
N GLY A 127 2.39 -19.81 2.96
CA GLY A 127 2.53 -20.01 4.40
C GLY A 127 3.11 -18.80 5.18
N LYS A 128 3.45 -17.70 4.53
CA LYS A 128 4.01 -16.52 5.20
C LYS A 128 2.93 -15.59 5.75
N LYS A 129 3.31 -14.80 6.77
CA LYS A 129 2.47 -13.80 7.40
C LYS A 129 2.57 -12.46 6.64
N SER A 130 1.55 -11.60 6.81
CA SER A 130 1.55 -10.26 6.21
C SER A 130 2.70 -9.38 6.69
N THR A 131 3.13 -9.54 7.95
CA THR A 131 4.25 -8.79 8.54
C THR A 131 5.58 -9.04 7.84
N ASP A 132 5.85 -10.29 7.42
CA ASP A 132 7.08 -10.64 6.69
C ASP A 132 7.08 -10.00 5.30
N VAL A 133 5.93 -10.04 4.63
CA VAL A 133 5.75 -9.43 3.31
C VAL A 133 5.77 -7.90 3.40
N ALA A 134 5.21 -7.31 4.46
CA ALA A 134 5.23 -5.86 4.68
C ALA A 134 6.67 -5.34 4.87
N ARG A 135 7.50 -6.07 5.61
CA ARG A 135 8.93 -5.72 5.77
C ARG A 135 9.67 -5.70 4.43
N GLU A 136 9.38 -6.68 3.57
CA GLU A 136 9.97 -6.75 2.22
C GLU A 136 9.42 -5.63 1.31
N LEU A 137 8.13 -5.30 1.40
CA LEU A 137 7.54 -4.19 0.66
C LEU A 137 8.13 -2.84 1.07
N LYS A 138 8.34 -2.59 2.37
CA LYS A 138 9.00 -1.36 2.86
C LYS A 138 10.40 -1.20 2.27
N LYS A 139 11.20 -2.29 2.23
CA LYS A 139 12.51 -2.29 1.56
C LYS A 139 12.39 -2.00 0.06
N ALA A 140 11.43 -2.66 -0.62
CA ALA A 140 11.20 -2.45 -2.03
C ALA A 140 10.85 -1.00 -2.36
N PHE A 141 9.98 -0.37 -1.57
CA PHE A 141 9.57 1.02 -1.78
C PHE A 141 10.69 2.02 -1.52
N ALA A 142 11.56 1.74 -0.55
CA ALA A 142 12.76 2.54 -0.29
C ALA A 142 13.74 2.46 -1.48
N GLU A 143 14.07 1.26 -1.96
CA GLU A 143 14.97 1.07 -3.11
C GLU A 143 14.41 1.67 -4.41
N LEU A 144 13.09 1.61 -4.60
CA LEU A 144 12.44 2.21 -5.76
C LEU A 144 12.30 3.74 -5.67
N GLY A 145 12.62 4.34 -4.51
CA GLY A 145 12.59 5.79 -4.29
C GLY A 145 11.18 6.40 -4.25
N ILE A 146 10.18 5.61 -3.86
CA ILE A 146 8.79 6.07 -3.80
C ILE A 146 8.31 6.39 -2.38
N THR A 147 9.13 6.22 -1.37
CA THR A 147 8.84 6.62 0.01
C THR A 147 8.88 8.14 0.17
N VAL A 148 8.01 8.67 1.03
CA VAL A 148 7.95 10.12 1.36
C VAL A 148 9.06 10.47 2.36
N ALA A 149 9.48 9.53 3.19
CA ALA A 149 10.52 9.68 4.18
C ALA A 149 11.91 9.51 3.56
N ASP A 150 12.35 10.52 2.81
CA ASP A 150 13.76 10.73 2.56
C ASP A 150 14.22 11.95 3.38
N LYS A 151 14.22 11.79 4.69
CA LYS A 151 15.11 12.56 5.56
C LYS A 151 16.22 11.61 5.94
N PRO A 152 17.48 11.84 5.48
CA PRO A 152 18.61 11.09 5.99
C PRO A 152 18.62 11.29 7.51
N GLN A 153 18.55 10.22 8.26
CA GLN A 153 18.92 10.23 9.67
C GLN A 153 20.41 10.53 9.67
N ILE A 154 20.76 11.79 9.91
CA ILE A 154 22.10 12.17 10.30
C ILE A 154 22.31 11.49 11.63
N GLU A 155 23.02 10.37 11.63
CA GLU A 155 23.60 9.81 12.85
C GLU A 155 24.57 10.86 13.39
N GLU A 156 24.15 11.58 14.42
CA GLU A 156 25.08 12.32 15.26
C GLU A 156 25.99 11.32 15.95
N LYS A 157 27.23 11.44 15.61
CA LYS A 157 28.36 10.68 16.15
C LYS A 157 28.84 11.34 17.43
#